data_4f7c95916c3a7f016f0f6c1e72a9fb54
#
_entry.id   4f7c95916c3a7f016f0f6c1e72a9fb54
#
_cell.length_a   1.000
_cell.length_b   1.000
_cell.length_c   1.000
_cell.angle_alpha   90.00
_cell.angle_beta   90.00
_cell.angle_gamma   90.00
#
_symmetry.space_group_name_H-M   'P 1'
#
loop_
_entity.id
_entity.type
_entity.pdbx_description
1 polymer ?
#
loop_
_entity_poly.entity_id
_entity_poly.type
_entity_poly.pdbx_seq_one_letter_code
_entity_poly.pdbx_strand_id
1 'polypeptide(L)' 'MAPKTMKKWILTDTFDFYSKDASYWNFTDFDEAKRIGESIVSTIGIVYLWKGTNGSPIKWMKFD' A
#
# COMPACT_ATOMS: atom_id res chain seq x y z
N MET A 1 14.02 5.27 -19.02
CA MET A 1 13.54 5.33 -18.50
C MET A 1 13.03 5.03 -17.73
N ALA A 2 12.98 4.89 -17.49
CA ALA A 2 12.24 4.47 -16.86
C ALA A 2 11.51 4.89 -16.16
N PRO A 3 10.85 4.87 -16.12
CA PRO A 3 9.96 5.44 -15.51
C PRO A 3 9.85 5.20 -14.18
N LYS A 4 9.57 5.78 -13.78
CA LYS A 4 9.41 5.63 -12.69
C LYS A 4 8.65 4.79 -12.31
N THR A 5 9.01 4.34 -12.02
CA THR A 5 8.14 3.38 -11.87
C THR A 5 7.47 3.37 -10.60
N MET A 6 6.24 3.13 -10.60
CA MET A 6 5.49 2.96 -9.41
C MET A 6 5.87 1.63 -8.81
N LYS A 7 6.05 1.60 -7.51
CA LYS A 7 6.28 0.35 -6.84
C LYS A 7 5.08 -0.55 -7.04
N LYS A 8 5.33 -1.86 -6.99
CA LYS A 8 4.30 -2.81 -7.29
C LYS A 8 3.23 -2.90 -6.22
N TRP A 9 3.60 -2.71 -4.96
CA TRP A 9 2.67 -2.83 -3.85
C TRP A 9 2.79 -1.64 -2.94
N ILE A 10 1.65 -1.13 -2.47
CA ILE A 10 1.60 0.09 -1.69
C ILE A 10 0.67 -0.14 -0.51
N LEU A 11 1.14 0.19 0.70
CA LEU A 11 0.31 0.19 1.88
C LEU A 11 -0.12 1.61 2.17
N THR A 12 -1.36 1.78 2.62
CA THR A 12 -1.86 3.07 3.08
C THR A 12 -2.57 2.88 4.40
N ASP A 13 -2.65 3.95 5.16
CA ASP A 13 -3.36 3.94 6.42
C ASP A 13 -4.77 4.49 6.29
N THR A 14 -5.20 4.84 5.09
CA THR A 14 -6.54 5.35 4.86
C THR A 14 -7.22 4.55 3.78
N PHE A 15 -8.55 4.53 3.85
CA PHE A 15 -9.36 3.88 2.84
C PHE A 15 -9.22 4.57 1.48
N ASP A 16 -9.03 5.88 1.48
CA ASP A 16 -8.94 6.65 0.26
C ASP A 16 -7.48 6.81 -0.14
N PHE A 17 -7.09 6.14 -1.21
CA PHE A 17 -5.71 6.16 -1.68
C PHE A 17 -5.24 7.59 -1.99
N TYR A 18 -6.15 8.43 -2.41
CA TYR A 18 -5.79 9.79 -2.82
C TYR A 18 -5.99 10.83 -1.73
N SER A 19 -6.27 10.41 -0.50
CA SER A 19 -6.42 11.33 0.60
C SER A 19 -5.12 12.07 0.84
N LYS A 20 -5.20 13.37 1.05
CA LYS A 20 -4.00 14.15 1.33
C LYS A 20 -3.41 13.82 2.69
N ASP A 21 -4.17 13.14 3.55
CA ASP A 21 -3.68 12.74 4.85
C ASP A 21 -3.15 11.31 4.85
N ALA A 22 -3.13 10.66 3.70
CA ALA A 22 -2.70 9.26 3.63
C ALA A 22 -1.20 9.16 3.79
N SER A 23 -0.77 8.14 4.52
CA SER A 23 0.62 7.74 4.56
C SER A 23 0.80 6.56 3.64
N TYR A 24 1.94 6.51 2.97
CA TYR A 24 2.20 5.47 1.97
C TYR A 24 3.50 4.75 2.29
N TRP A 25 3.47 3.43 2.12
CA TRP A 25 4.67 2.60 2.20
C TRP A 25 4.74 1.80 0.91
N ASN A 26 5.88 1.87 0.21
CA ASN A 26 6.05 1.25 -1.10
C ASN A 26 6.93 0.02 -1.03
N PHE A 27 6.53 -1.03 -1.75
CA PHE A 27 7.26 -2.28 -1.78
C PHE A 27 7.27 -2.83 -3.19
N THR A 28 8.32 -3.55 -3.54
CA THR A 28 8.38 -4.24 -4.81
C THR A 28 7.95 -5.69 -4.69
N ASP A 29 7.86 -6.20 -3.46
CA ASP A 29 7.58 -7.60 -3.20
C ASP A 29 6.30 -7.73 -2.37
N PHE A 30 5.39 -8.58 -2.83
CA PHE A 30 4.10 -8.77 -2.15
C PHE A 30 4.29 -9.32 -0.74
N ASP A 31 5.18 -10.30 -0.58
CA ASP A 31 5.37 -10.92 0.73
C ASP A 31 5.90 -9.92 1.74
N GLU A 32 6.77 -9.04 1.30
CA GLU A 32 7.29 -8.00 2.18
C GLU A 32 6.18 -7.02 2.55
N ALA A 33 5.40 -6.60 1.58
CA ALA A 33 4.30 -5.68 1.84
C ALA A 33 3.31 -6.29 2.82
N LYS A 34 2.99 -7.57 2.64
CA LYS A 34 2.05 -8.25 3.51
C LYS A 34 2.60 -8.34 4.93
N ARG A 35 3.88 -8.71 5.06
CA ARG A 35 4.48 -8.85 6.38
C ARG A 35 4.53 -7.52 7.11
N ILE A 36 4.89 -6.46 6.40
CA ILE A 36 4.94 -5.14 7.01
C ILE A 36 3.53 -4.66 7.36
N GLY A 37 2.55 -4.91 6.49
CA GLY A 37 1.16 -4.55 6.78
C GLY A 37 0.66 -5.20 8.05
N GLU A 38 0.96 -6.49 8.21
CA GLU A 38 0.55 -7.20 9.41
C GLU A 38 1.25 -6.66 10.65
N SER A 39 2.46 -6.14 10.48
CA SER A 39 3.19 -5.58 11.61
C SER A 39 2.63 -4.23 12.02
N ILE A 40 2.39 -3.34 11.06
CA ILE A 40 1.98 -1.98 11.43
C ILE A 40 0.50 -1.89 11.77
N VAL A 41 -0.31 -2.87 11.38
CA VAL A 41 -1.72 -2.83 11.71
C VAL A 41 -1.94 -2.87 13.21
N SER A 42 -1.04 -3.49 13.95
CA SER A 42 -1.17 -3.54 15.40
C SER A 42 -0.94 -2.18 16.03
N THR A 43 -0.28 -1.28 15.31
CA THR A 43 -0.02 0.06 15.80
C THR A 43 -1.09 1.05 15.37
N ILE A 44 -1.49 1.00 14.10
CA ILE A 44 -2.40 2.03 13.58
C ILE A 44 -3.83 1.53 13.36
N GLY A 45 -4.07 0.23 13.49
CA GLY A 45 -5.43 -0.31 13.53
C GLY A 45 -5.91 -0.87 12.21
N ILE A 46 -5.75 -0.15 11.13
CA ILE A 46 -6.21 -0.57 9.81
C ILE A 46 -5.20 -0.17 8.78
N VAL A 47 -4.89 -1.09 7.87
CA VAL A 47 -3.97 -0.83 6.78
C VAL A 47 -4.55 -1.46 5.52
N TYR A 48 -4.44 -0.74 4.42
CA TYR A 48 -4.91 -1.22 3.12
C TYR A 48 -3.72 -1.49 2.21
N LEU A 49 -3.78 -2.62 1.51
CA LEU A 49 -2.74 -2.97 0.55
C LEU A 49 -3.28 -2.78 -0.86
N TRP A 50 -2.53 -2.07 -1.67
CA TRP A 50 -2.92 -1.75 -3.03
C TRP A 50 -1.90 -2.31 -3.99
N LYS A 51 -2.39 -2.75 -5.13
CA LYS A 51 -1.51 -3.17 -6.21
C LYS A 51 -1.29 -1.98 -7.14
N GLY A 52 -0.04 -1.60 -7.32
CA GLY A 52 0.31 -0.51 -8.21
C GLY A 52 0.13 -0.92 -9.66
N THR A 53 -0.39 -0.01 -10.45
CA THR A 53 -0.58 -0.24 -11.87
C THR A 53 -0.14 1.00 -12.62
N ASN A 54 -0.22 0.95 -13.94
CA ASN A 54 0.06 2.13 -14.75
C ASN A 54 -1.05 3.16 -14.67
N GLY A 55 -2.20 2.76 -14.16
CA GLY A 55 -3.32 3.68 -13.99
C GLY A 55 -3.62 3.83 -12.52
N SER A 56 -4.87 3.68 -12.17
CA SER A 56 -5.28 3.77 -10.77
C SER A 56 -4.86 2.52 -10.02
N PRO A 57 -4.44 2.67 -8.78
CA PRO A 57 -4.11 1.50 -7.97
C PRO A 57 -5.36 0.68 -7.68
N ILE A 58 -5.16 -0.61 -7.48
CA ILE A 58 -6.25 -1.53 -7.22
C ILE A 58 -6.16 -1.97 -5.77
N LYS A 59 -7.25 -1.81 -5.02
CA LYS A 59 -7.26 -2.26 -3.63
C LYS A 59 -7.24 -3.77 -3.60
N TRP A 60 -6.27 -4.33 -2.90
CA TRP A 60 -6.00 -5.75 -2.92
C TRP A 60 -6.43 -6.44 -1.64
N MET A 61 -6.03 -5.91 -0.50
CA MET A 61 -6.32 -6.51 0.80
C MET A 61 -6.49 -5.42 1.84
N LYS A 62 -7.11 -5.81 2.94
CA LYS A 62 -7.21 -4.96 4.11
C LYS A 62 -6.70 -5.76 5.30
N PHE A 63 -5.92 -5.11 6.15
CA PHE A 63 -5.45 -5.68 7.42
C PHE A 63 -6.13 -4.94 8.55
N ASP A 64 -6.72 -5.68 9.47
CA ASP A 64 -7.35 -5.06 10.65
C ASP A 64 -7.36 -5.98 11.86
#